data_8adf5e62bdb57c0ea274428d065c2fce
#
_entry.id   8adf5e62bdb57c0ea274428d065c2fce
#
_cell.length_a   1.000
_cell.length_b   1.000
_cell.length_c   1.000
_cell.angle_alpha   90.00
_cell.angle_beta   90.00
_cell.angle_gamma   90.00
#
_symmetry.space_group_name_H-M   'P 1'
#
loop_
_entity.id
_entity.type
_entity.pdbx_description
1 polymer ?
#
loop_
_entity_poly.entity_id
_entity_poly.type
_entity_poly.pdbx_seq_one_letter_code
_entity_poly.pdbx_strand_id
1 'polypeptide(L)'
;MLKAGCNIPDVLGNFKYTEVSLHEVDYRVLYTGVASDLKRRIWTNHLHGNGGNSTLRKTLGSLFGYQKIARDKNYQINKKTKFGAEDENSLTAWMERNLLFAYFANDKRNELESFLIDSLLPPLNVEGSKAATLHRVHELRCDK
;
A
#
# COMPACT_ATOMS: atom_id res chain seq x y z
N MET A 1 1.97 0.75 -8.20
CA MET A 1 2.63 1.93 -8.76
C MET A 1 1.58 3.01 -9.00
N LEU A 2 1.94 4.27 -8.88
CA LEU A 2 1.09 5.43 -9.08
C LEU A 2 1.38 6.04 -10.45
N LYS A 3 0.36 6.36 -11.26
CA LYS A 3 0.55 7.02 -12.55
C LYS A 3 1.13 8.42 -12.37
N ALA A 4 2.09 8.81 -13.20
CA ALA A 4 2.53 10.21 -13.26
C ALA A 4 1.39 11.12 -13.71
N GLY A 5 1.32 12.32 -13.14
CA GLY A 5 0.29 13.31 -13.48
C GLY A 5 -1.12 13.05 -12.94
N CYS A 6 -1.34 11.96 -12.19
CA CYS A 6 -2.62 11.81 -11.49
C CYS A 6 -2.72 12.79 -10.30
N ASN A 7 -3.95 13.22 -10.02
CA ASN A 7 -4.21 14.05 -8.84
C ASN A 7 -4.05 13.20 -7.59
N ILE A 8 -2.95 13.42 -6.86
CA ILE A 8 -2.63 12.70 -5.63
C ILE A 8 -2.89 13.62 -4.44
N PRO A 9 -3.37 13.08 -3.31
CA PRO A 9 -3.42 13.85 -2.07
C PRO A 9 -2.04 14.41 -1.71
N ASP A 10 -1.99 15.63 -1.17
CA ASP A 10 -0.75 16.32 -0.81
C ASP A 10 0.18 15.47 0.06
N VAL A 11 -0.41 14.65 0.93
CA VAL A 11 0.33 13.72 1.78
C VAL A 11 1.21 12.73 0.99
N LEU A 12 0.79 12.32 -0.20
CA LEU A 12 1.57 11.47 -1.09
C LEU A 12 2.54 12.27 -1.96
N GLY A 13 2.24 13.54 -2.25
CA GLY A 13 3.10 14.42 -3.04
C GLY A 13 4.45 14.72 -2.40
N ASN A 14 4.53 14.63 -1.07
CA ASN A 14 5.75 14.92 -0.30
C ASN A 14 6.73 13.73 -0.18
N PHE A 15 6.38 12.56 -0.70
CA PHE A 15 7.27 11.41 -0.64
C PHE A 15 8.28 11.41 -1.79
N LYS A 16 9.46 10.85 -1.53
CA LYS A 16 10.43 10.54 -2.59
C LYS A 16 10.04 9.21 -3.22
N TYR A 17 10.01 9.19 -4.54
CA TYR A 17 9.66 8.01 -5.32
C TYR A 17 10.79 7.64 -6.26
N THR A 18 10.97 6.34 -6.47
CA THR A 18 11.65 5.82 -7.64
C THR A 18 10.64 5.80 -8.79
N GLU A 19 11.00 6.43 -9.91
CA GLU A 19 10.20 6.44 -11.12
C GLU A 19 10.63 5.30 -12.05
N VAL A 20 9.67 4.66 -12.68
CA VAL A 20 9.87 3.61 -13.69
C VAL A 20 9.01 3.90 -14.89
N SER A 21 9.57 3.73 -16.09
CA SER A 21 8.84 3.90 -17.35
C SER A 21 8.39 2.55 -17.88
N LEU A 22 7.10 2.40 -18.13
CA LEU A 22 6.50 1.23 -18.75
C LEU A 22 5.64 1.67 -19.94
N HIS A 23 5.96 1.19 -21.14
CA HIS A 23 5.23 1.54 -22.37
C HIS A 23 5.06 3.06 -22.54
N GLU A 24 6.17 3.80 -22.40
CA GLU A 24 6.22 5.27 -22.54
C GLU A 24 5.38 6.06 -21.50
N VAL A 25 4.94 5.40 -20.44
CA VAL A 25 4.24 6.02 -19.32
C VAL A 25 5.09 5.91 -18.07
N ASP A 26 5.29 7.04 -17.39
CA ASP A 26 6.03 7.08 -16.13
C ASP A 26 5.13 6.75 -14.93
N TYR A 27 5.67 5.96 -14.04
CA TYR A 27 5.00 5.55 -12.80
C TYR A 27 5.92 5.77 -11.61
N ARG A 28 5.35 6.12 -10.47
CA ARG A 28 6.03 6.20 -9.19
C ARG A 28 5.80 4.91 -8.41
N VAL A 29 6.88 4.27 -7.99
CA VAL A 29 6.77 3.03 -7.20
C VAL A 29 6.32 3.37 -5.79
N LEU A 30 5.15 2.91 -5.39
CA LEU A 30 4.58 3.12 -4.06
C LEU A 30 4.88 1.99 -3.09
N TYR A 31 4.75 0.77 -3.56
CA TYR A 31 4.74 -0.43 -2.73
C TYR A 31 5.17 -1.64 -3.54
N THR A 32 5.92 -2.53 -2.92
CA THR A 32 6.23 -3.87 -3.41
C THR A 32 5.70 -4.90 -2.42
N GLY A 33 5.45 -6.10 -2.87
CA GLY A 33 4.95 -7.17 -2.02
C GLY A 33 4.97 -8.52 -2.70
N VAL A 34 4.96 -9.57 -1.89
CA VAL A 34 4.98 -10.96 -2.31
C VAL A 34 3.68 -11.65 -1.91
N ALA A 35 3.28 -12.64 -2.70
CA ALA A 35 2.17 -13.51 -2.39
C ALA A 35 2.34 -14.90 -3.00
N SER A 36 1.77 -15.90 -2.35
CA SER A 36 1.59 -17.24 -2.93
C SER A 36 0.47 -17.29 -3.95
N ASP A 37 -0.53 -16.43 -3.79
CA ASP A 37 -1.67 -16.25 -4.69
C ASP A 37 -1.80 -14.77 -5.03
N LEU A 38 -1.31 -14.39 -6.21
CA LEU A 38 -1.31 -13.00 -6.70
C LEU A 38 -2.72 -12.48 -6.95
N LYS A 39 -3.62 -13.30 -7.50
CA LYS A 39 -5.01 -12.92 -7.74
C LYS A 39 -5.71 -12.55 -6.44
N ARG A 40 -5.61 -13.41 -5.44
CA ARG A 40 -6.17 -13.17 -4.11
C ARG A 40 -5.53 -11.92 -3.46
N ARG A 41 -4.21 -11.76 -3.57
CA ARG A 41 -3.50 -10.62 -2.95
C ARG A 41 -3.91 -9.30 -3.57
N ILE A 42 -3.91 -9.20 -4.89
CA ILE A 42 -4.21 -7.97 -5.60
C ILE A 42 -5.72 -7.69 -5.59
N TRP A 43 -6.52 -8.63 -6.08
CA TRP A 43 -7.94 -8.40 -6.25
C TRP A 43 -8.70 -8.41 -4.92
N THR A 44 -8.60 -9.52 -4.17
CA THR A 44 -9.41 -9.70 -2.96
C THR A 44 -8.89 -8.86 -1.79
N ASN A 45 -7.56 -8.79 -1.57
CA ASN A 45 -7.03 -8.11 -0.40
C ASN A 45 -6.76 -6.63 -0.64
N HIS A 46 -6.06 -6.27 -1.74
CA HIS A 46 -5.70 -4.87 -1.97
C HIS A 46 -6.85 -4.05 -2.55
N LEU A 47 -7.49 -4.48 -3.62
CA LEU A 47 -8.54 -3.70 -4.27
C LEU A 47 -9.89 -3.78 -3.55
N HIS A 48 -10.39 -4.98 -3.29
CA HIS A 48 -11.74 -5.18 -2.73
C HIS A 48 -11.77 -5.67 -1.28
N GLY A 49 -10.62 -5.63 -0.58
CA GLY A 49 -10.53 -5.98 0.83
C GLY A 49 -10.76 -4.79 1.77
N ASN A 50 -10.16 -4.88 2.94
CA ASN A 50 -10.17 -3.80 3.93
C ASN A 50 -8.79 -3.61 4.56
N GLY A 51 -8.60 -2.51 5.29
CA GLY A 51 -7.35 -2.18 5.95
C GLY A 51 -6.85 -3.25 6.95
N GLY A 52 -7.74 -4.11 7.45
CA GLY A 52 -7.37 -5.22 8.34
C GLY A 52 -6.68 -6.39 7.65
N ASN A 53 -6.83 -6.52 6.32
CA ASN A 53 -6.30 -7.63 5.53
C ASN A 53 -5.21 -7.19 4.53
N SER A 54 -4.99 -5.89 4.39
CA SER A 54 -4.05 -5.34 3.42
C SER A 54 -3.19 -4.24 4.03
N THR A 55 -1.89 -4.48 4.13
CA THR A 55 -0.91 -3.49 4.58
C THR A 55 -0.95 -2.23 3.70
N LEU A 56 -1.02 -2.39 2.38
CA LEU A 56 -1.13 -1.28 1.43
C LEU A 56 -2.36 -0.41 1.71
N ARG A 57 -3.54 -1.02 1.85
CA ARG A 57 -4.78 -0.29 2.17
C ARG A 57 -4.68 0.42 3.53
N LYS A 58 -4.17 -0.30 4.53
CA LYS A 58 -4.01 0.28 5.88
C LYS A 58 -3.10 1.49 5.87
N THR A 59 -2.00 1.43 5.15
CA THR A 59 -1.08 2.55 5.02
C THR A 59 -1.71 3.71 4.27
N LEU A 60 -2.31 3.47 3.10
CA LEU A 60 -2.97 4.51 2.31
C LEU A 60 -4.11 5.18 3.08
N GLY A 61 -5.02 4.41 3.68
CA GLY A 61 -6.13 4.97 4.44
C GLY A 61 -5.67 5.77 5.66
N SER A 62 -4.60 5.34 6.34
CA SER A 62 -4.00 6.12 7.42
C SER A 62 -3.40 7.45 6.93
N LEU A 63 -2.75 7.44 5.76
CA LEU A 63 -2.22 8.65 5.12
C LEU A 63 -3.34 9.60 4.68
N PHE A 64 -4.49 9.08 4.26
CA PHE A 64 -5.67 9.87 3.90
C PHE A 64 -6.45 10.38 5.12
N GLY A 65 -6.02 10.02 6.34
CA GLY A 65 -6.64 10.46 7.59
C GLY A 65 -7.90 9.69 7.96
N TYR A 66 -8.13 8.51 7.37
CA TYR A 66 -9.30 7.71 7.68
C TYR A 66 -9.24 7.14 9.11
N GLN A 67 -10.39 7.20 9.79
CA GLN A 67 -10.46 6.73 11.17
C GLN A 67 -10.44 5.20 11.25
N LYS A 68 -9.55 4.69 12.09
CA LYS A 68 -9.45 3.26 12.35
C LYS A 68 -10.54 2.82 13.32
N ILE A 69 -11.22 1.74 12.99
CA ILE A 69 -12.19 1.06 13.84
C ILE A 69 -11.78 -0.39 14.07
N ALA A 70 -12.33 -1.03 15.08
CA ALA A 70 -12.10 -2.45 15.32
C ALA A 70 -12.48 -3.28 14.07
N ARG A 71 -11.59 -4.18 13.64
CA ARG A 71 -11.86 -5.04 12.48
C ARG A 71 -13.01 -6.00 12.74
N ASP A 72 -13.02 -6.60 13.91
CA ASP A 72 -13.99 -7.62 14.33
C ASP A 72 -14.12 -7.67 15.85
N LYS A 73 -15.02 -8.52 16.36
CA LYS A 73 -15.28 -8.72 17.79
C LYS A 73 -14.05 -9.17 18.61
N ASN A 74 -13.03 -9.68 17.95
CA ASN A 74 -11.81 -10.14 18.61
C ASN A 74 -10.76 -9.01 18.77
N TYR A 75 -11.14 -7.76 18.55
CA TYR A 75 -10.20 -6.61 18.61
C TYR A 75 -9.45 -6.53 19.94
N GLN A 76 -10.09 -6.84 21.06
CA GLN A 76 -9.44 -6.82 22.36
C GLN A 76 -8.23 -7.77 22.44
N ILE A 77 -8.25 -8.85 21.65
CA ILE A 77 -7.21 -9.88 21.62
C ILE A 77 -6.19 -9.55 20.52
N ASN A 78 -6.66 -9.36 19.29
CA ASN A 78 -5.79 -9.30 18.11
C ASN A 78 -5.36 -7.87 17.70
N LYS A 79 -5.99 -6.82 18.28
CA LYS A 79 -5.74 -5.40 18.01
C LYS A 79 -5.82 -5.04 16.52
N LYS A 80 -6.52 -5.82 15.71
CA LYS A 80 -6.64 -5.58 14.27
C LYS A 80 -7.70 -4.54 13.98
N THR A 81 -7.35 -3.57 13.15
CA THR A 81 -8.21 -2.47 12.73
C THR A 81 -8.50 -2.51 11.23
N LYS A 82 -9.57 -1.86 10.83
CA LYS A 82 -9.97 -1.52 9.46
C LYS A 82 -10.49 -0.09 9.44
N PHE A 83 -10.96 0.40 8.30
CA PHE A 83 -11.68 1.67 8.20
C PHE A 83 -13.19 1.46 8.15
N GLY A 84 -13.96 2.52 8.26
CA GLY A 84 -15.41 2.51 8.05
C GLY A 84 -15.75 2.10 6.61
N ALA A 85 -16.97 1.64 6.37
CA ALA A 85 -17.39 1.15 5.05
C ALA A 85 -17.26 2.22 3.95
N GLU A 86 -17.61 3.46 4.25
CA GLU A 86 -17.52 4.58 3.30
C GLU A 86 -16.06 4.89 2.95
N ASP A 87 -15.16 4.91 3.94
CA ASP A 87 -13.73 5.11 3.75
C ASP A 87 -13.10 3.97 2.94
N GLU A 88 -13.47 2.71 3.23
CA GLU A 88 -12.98 1.56 2.46
C GLU A 88 -13.44 1.62 1.00
N ASN A 89 -14.69 2.04 0.73
CA ASN A 89 -15.21 2.21 -0.62
C ASN A 89 -14.50 3.37 -1.35
N SER A 90 -14.32 4.49 -0.68
CA SER A 90 -13.59 5.65 -1.22
C SER A 90 -12.14 5.29 -1.55
N LEU A 91 -11.50 4.51 -0.69
CA LEU A 91 -10.13 4.02 -0.92
C LEU A 91 -10.08 3.07 -2.13
N THR A 92 -11.03 2.16 -2.27
CA THR A 92 -11.14 1.27 -3.44
C THR A 92 -11.25 2.08 -4.73
N ALA A 93 -12.19 3.02 -4.79
CA ALA A 93 -12.39 3.87 -5.97
C ALA A 93 -11.14 4.70 -6.31
N TRP A 94 -10.42 5.21 -5.30
CA TRP A 94 -9.18 5.93 -5.50
C TRP A 94 -8.07 5.01 -6.04
N MET A 95 -7.90 3.82 -5.47
CA MET A 95 -6.89 2.84 -5.88
C MET A 95 -7.12 2.36 -7.32
N GLU A 96 -8.35 2.03 -7.70
CA GLU A 96 -8.70 1.59 -9.06
C GLU A 96 -8.39 2.69 -10.10
N ARG A 97 -8.63 3.94 -9.76
CA ARG A 97 -8.39 5.08 -10.66
C ARG A 97 -6.90 5.41 -10.82
N ASN A 98 -6.13 5.32 -9.76
CA ASN A 98 -4.80 5.91 -9.68
C ASN A 98 -3.65 4.90 -9.64
N LEU A 99 -3.91 3.63 -9.31
CA LEU A 99 -2.85 2.64 -9.19
C LEU A 99 -2.78 1.69 -10.39
N LEU A 100 -1.55 1.31 -10.74
CA LEU A 100 -1.24 0.19 -11.60
C LEU A 100 -0.56 -0.91 -10.77
N PHE A 101 -1.02 -2.14 -10.94
CA PHE A 101 -0.39 -3.33 -10.37
C PHE A 101 0.42 -4.04 -11.46
N ALA A 102 1.74 -4.11 -11.30
CA ALA A 102 2.60 -4.97 -12.09
C ALA A 102 2.94 -6.22 -11.28
N TYR A 103 2.95 -7.37 -11.91
CA TYR A 103 3.23 -8.64 -11.24
C TYR A 103 3.91 -9.63 -12.17
N PHE A 104 4.65 -10.55 -11.61
CA PHE A 104 5.15 -11.72 -12.31
C PHE A 104 5.41 -12.89 -11.34
N ALA A 105 5.40 -14.12 -11.88
CA ALA A 105 5.68 -15.31 -11.09
C ALA A 105 7.20 -15.50 -10.93
N ASN A 106 7.63 -15.84 -9.71
CA ASN A 106 9.02 -16.12 -9.41
C ASN A 106 9.12 -17.10 -8.22
N ASP A 107 9.88 -18.16 -8.36
CA ASP A 107 10.07 -19.15 -7.31
C ASP A 107 10.85 -18.58 -6.12
N LYS A 108 11.75 -17.62 -6.37
CA LYS A 108 12.54 -16.91 -5.35
C LYS A 108 11.89 -15.59 -4.94
N ARG A 109 10.57 -15.60 -4.77
CA ARG A 109 9.76 -14.39 -4.54
C ARG A 109 10.21 -13.55 -3.35
N ASN A 110 10.65 -14.15 -2.25
CA ASN A 110 11.08 -13.42 -1.06
C ASN A 110 12.42 -12.70 -1.27
N GLU A 111 13.37 -13.36 -1.96
CA GLU A 111 14.66 -12.75 -2.33
C GLU A 111 14.43 -11.57 -3.27
N LEU A 112 13.52 -11.75 -4.23
CA LEU A 112 13.15 -10.71 -5.18
C LEU A 112 12.46 -9.54 -4.49
N GLU A 113 11.54 -9.77 -3.55
CA GLU A 113 10.90 -8.70 -2.78
C GLU A 113 11.94 -7.88 -2.02
N SER A 114 12.87 -8.52 -1.32
CA SER A 114 13.95 -7.85 -0.61
C SER A 114 14.81 -7.01 -1.56
N PHE A 115 15.18 -7.56 -2.71
CA PHE A 115 15.92 -6.84 -3.75
C PHE A 115 15.15 -5.62 -4.27
N LEU A 116 13.85 -5.77 -4.55
CA LEU A 116 13.00 -4.66 -5.03
C LEU A 116 12.82 -3.58 -3.98
N ILE A 117 12.66 -3.95 -2.70
CA ILE A 117 12.57 -2.98 -1.60
C ILE A 117 13.86 -2.17 -1.49
N ASP A 118 15.02 -2.83 -1.52
CA ASP A 118 16.31 -2.17 -1.41
C ASP A 118 16.63 -1.31 -2.65
N SER A 119 16.22 -1.74 -3.85
CA SER A 119 16.53 -1.04 -5.11
C SER A 119 15.56 0.11 -5.41
N LEU A 120 14.27 -0.06 -5.11
CA LEU A 120 13.21 0.89 -5.47
C LEU A 120 12.80 1.80 -4.32
N LEU A 121 13.18 1.48 -3.09
CA LEU A 121 12.87 2.23 -1.86
C LEU A 121 11.40 2.68 -1.80
N PRO A 122 10.43 1.76 -1.97
CA PRO A 122 9.02 2.13 -2.06
C PRO A 122 8.54 2.74 -0.73
N PRO A 123 7.96 3.94 -0.72
CA PRO A 123 7.68 4.69 0.51
C PRO A 123 6.61 4.06 1.41
N LEU A 124 5.75 3.19 0.87
CA LEU A 124 4.68 2.57 1.64
C LEU A 124 5.03 1.16 2.18
N ASN A 125 6.22 0.64 1.88
CA ASN A 125 6.72 -0.54 2.56
C ASN A 125 7.18 -0.18 3.96
N VAL A 126 6.61 -0.83 4.97
CA VAL A 126 6.93 -0.59 6.38
C VAL A 126 7.99 -1.57 6.87
N GLU A 127 7.85 -2.84 6.53
CA GLU A 127 8.81 -3.88 6.87
C GLU A 127 9.90 -3.98 5.80
N GLY A 128 11.15 -4.08 6.23
CA GLY A 128 12.30 -4.24 5.35
C GLY A 128 12.73 -2.97 4.59
N SER A 129 12.02 -1.85 4.76
CA SER A 129 12.32 -0.62 4.03
C SER A 129 13.34 0.26 4.77
N LYS A 130 14.29 0.79 4.01
CA LYS A 130 15.23 1.84 4.43
C LYS A 130 14.77 3.23 3.94
N ALA A 131 13.54 3.36 3.48
CA ALA A 131 13.03 4.61 2.94
C ALA A 131 12.99 5.70 4.01
N ALA A 132 13.39 6.92 3.64
CA ALA A 132 13.40 8.08 4.55
C ALA A 132 12.02 8.46 5.11
N THR A 133 10.95 7.96 4.47
CA THR A 133 9.56 8.19 4.86
C THR A 133 9.03 7.19 5.87
N LEU A 134 9.82 6.16 6.23
CA LEU A 134 9.40 5.06 7.10
C LEU A 134 8.87 5.54 8.45
N HIS A 135 9.56 6.51 9.07
CA HIS A 135 9.16 7.07 10.37
C HIS A 135 7.76 7.69 10.28
N ARG A 136 7.49 8.52 9.27
CA ARG A 136 6.19 9.17 9.08
C ARG A 136 5.06 8.18 8.83
N VAL A 137 5.31 7.14 8.05
CA VAL A 137 4.34 6.08 7.78
C VAL A 137 4.07 5.26 9.05
N HIS A 138 5.09 4.99 9.86
CA HIS A 138 4.94 4.31 11.15
C HIS A 138 4.10 5.13 12.12
N GLU A 139 4.38 6.42 12.28
CA GLU A 139 3.61 7.33 13.14
C GLU A 139 2.13 7.28 12.78
N LEU A 140 1.79 7.53 11.50
CA LEU A 140 0.40 7.55 11.03
C LEU A 140 -0.31 6.20 11.14
N ARG A 141 0.43 5.09 11.12
CA ARG A 141 -0.15 3.75 11.35
C ARG A 141 -0.35 3.42 12.82
N CYS A 142 0.47 3.99 13.71
CA CYS A 142 0.40 3.74 15.15
C CYS A 142 -0.55 4.70 15.87
N ASP A 143 -0.84 5.88 15.29
CA ASP A 143 -1.84 6.78 15.84
C ASP A 143 -3.19 6.08 15.95
N LYS A 144 -3.74 6.15 17.15
CA LYS A 144 -4.93 5.42 17.63
C LYS A 144 -6.22 5.94 17.03
#